data_d3a7bb1d278cf8337c0c77834d28e282
#
_entry.id   d3a7bb1d278cf8337c0c77834d28e282
#
_cell.length_a   1.000
_cell.length_b   1.000
_cell.length_c   1.000
_cell.angle_alpha   90.00
_cell.angle_beta   90.00
_cell.angle_gamma   90.00
#
_symmetry.space_group_name_H-M   'P 1'
#
loop_
_entity.id
_entity.type
_entity.pdbx_description
1 polymer ?
#
loop_
_entity_poly.entity_id
_entity_poly.type
_entity_poly.pdbx_seq_one_letter_code
_entity_poly.pdbx_strand_id
1 'polypeptide(L)' 'MAIFESLVNSLKVLAVGDRVKVTLRPETGRFPNPVEGQITQKDDAGNFALKSEQGIIQVRAADILSISKLSR' A
#
# COMPACT_ATOMS: atom_id res chain seq x y z
N MET A 1 -0.60 14.68 14.18
CA MET A 1 -1.79 13.97 14.19
C MET A 1 -1.59 12.52 14.02
N ALA A 2 -2.40 11.79 14.67
CA ALA A 2 -2.18 10.37 14.76
C ALA A 2 -2.47 9.60 13.48
N ILE A 3 -3.19 10.19 12.53
CA ILE A 3 -3.62 9.47 11.34
C ILE A 3 -2.42 8.99 10.51
N PHE A 4 -1.48 9.88 10.27
CA PHE A 4 -0.32 9.50 9.46
C PHE A 4 0.54 8.48 10.21
N GLU A 5 0.70 8.67 11.51
CA GLU A 5 1.46 7.71 12.31
C GLU A 5 0.82 6.35 12.34
N SER A 6 -0.52 6.29 12.43
CA SER A 6 -1.21 5.03 12.36
C SER A 6 -0.99 4.32 11.05
N LEU A 7 -1.01 5.06 9.96
CA LEU A 7 -0.78 4.48 8.64
C LEU A 7 0.64 3.92 8.55
N VAL A 8 1.62 4.70 9.00
CA VAL A 8 3.01 4.25 8.97
C VAL A 8 3.20 3.01 9.82
N ASN A 9 2.58 2.99 11.00
CA ASN A 9 2.67 1.81 11.87
C ASN A 9 2.02 0.59 11.23
N SER A 10 0.90 0.77 10.54
CA SER A 10 0.27 -0.32 9.81
C SER A 10 1.19 -0.86 8.72
N LEU A 11 1.88 0.03 8.03
CA LEU A 11 2.81 -0.38 7.00
C LEU A 11 4.00 -1.15 7.57
N LYS A 12 4.43 -0.80 8.78
CA LYS A 12 5.55 -1.48 9.39
C LYS A 12 5.26 -2.94 9.75
N VAL A 13 4.02 -3.26 10.03
CA VAL A 13 3.68 -4.64 10.38
C VAL A 13 3.43 -5.51 9.15
N LEU A 14 3.38 -4.90 7.98
CA LEU A 14 3.23 -5.66 6.74
C LEU A 14 4.60 -6.13 6.28
N ALA A 15 4.63 -7.26 5.62
CA ALA A 15 5.90 -7.83 5.17
C ALA A 15 5.82 -8.16 3.68
N VAL A 16 6.97 -8.24 3.06
CA VAL A 16 7.05 -8.74 1.68
C VAL A 16 6.39 -10.11 1.65
N GLY A 17 5.51 -10.30 0.68
CA GLY A 17 4.73 -11.52 0.54
C GLY A 17 3.30 -11.39 1.01
N ASP A 18 2.98 -10.38 1.81
CA ASP A 18 1.61 -10.16 2.26
C ASP A 18 0.76 -9.63 1.13
N ARG A 19 -0.49 -10.06 1.09
CA ARG A 19 -1.46 -9.51 0.16
C ARG A 19 -2.22 -8.40 0.84
N VAL A 20 -2.38 -7.29 0.14
CA VAL A 20 -3.03 -6.12 0.70
C VAL A 20 -3.97 -5.49 -0.32
N LYS A 21 -4.91 -4.74 0.20
CA LYS A 21 -5.78 -3.88 -0.59
C LYS A 21 -5.50 -2.45 -0.17
N VAL A 22 -5.12 -1.63 -1.12
CA VAL A 22 -4.71 -0.25 -0.86
C VAL A 22 -5.67 0.68 -1.56
N THR A 23 -6.27 1.60 -0.81
CA THR A 23 -7.09 2.65 -1.40
C THR A 23 -6.21 3.90 -1.49
N LEU A 24 -6.05 4.40 -2.70
CA LEU A 24 -5.22 5.57 -2.95
C LEU A 24 -6.07 6.82 -2.90
N ARG A 25 -5.43 7.94 -2.58
CA ARG A 25 -6.12 9.22 -2.58
C ARG A 25 -6.61 9.52 -3.98
N PRO A 26 -7.83 10.05 -4.12
CA PRO A 26 -8.37 10.35 -5.46
C PRO A 26 -7.49 11.31 -6.24
N GLU A 27 -6.77 12.18 -5.54
CA GLU A 27 -5.94 13.16 -6.19
C GLU A 27 -4.81 12.57 -6.99
N THR A 28 -4.45 11.30 -6.72
CA THR A 28 -3.34 10.69 -7.46
C THR A 28 -3.74 10.41 -8.90
N GLY A 29 -5.03 10.25 -9.16
CA GLY A 29 -5.49 9.92 -10.51
C GLY A 29 -5.04 8.56 -11.01
N ARG A 30 -4.61 7.69 -10.11
CA ARG A 30 -4.05 6.39 -10.50
C ARG A 30 -5.12 5.34 -10.61
N PHE A 31 -4.86 4.37 -11.45
CA PHE A 31 -5.72 3.22 -11.64
C PHE A 31 -4.90 1.95 -11.53
N PRO A 32 -5.49 0.88 -11.11
CA PRO A 32 -6.83 0.79 -10.50
C PRO A 32 -6.82 1.42 -9.12
N ASN A 33 -8.02 1.68 -8.60
CA ASN A 33 -8.17 2.22 -7.26
C ASN A 33 -9.50 1.72 -6.70
N PRO A 34 -9.51 0.84 -5.70
CA PRO A 34 -8.34 0.39 -4.93
C PRO A 34 -7.47 -0.60 -5.70
N VAL A 35 -6.25 -0.77 -5.20
CA VAL A 35 -5.29 -1.69 -5.77
C VAL A 35 -5.14 -2.89 -4.83
N GLU A 36 -5.20 -4.09 -5.39
CA GLU A 36 -4.94 -5.30 -4.62
C GLU A 36 -3.71 -5.98 -5.18
N GLY A 37 -2.87 -6.49 -4.32
CA GLY A 37 -1.71 -7.19 -4.77
C GLY A 37 -0.85 -7.70 -3.64
N GLN A 38 0.28 -8.25 -3.99
CA GLN A 38 1.23 -8.80 -3.04
C GLN A 38 2.42 -7.86 -2.94
N ILE A 39 2.84 -7.57 -1.72
CA ILE A 39 3.99 -6.72 -1.50
C ILE A 39 5.24 -7.46 -1.95
N THR A 40 6.00 -6.86 -2.86
CA THR A 40 7.24 -7.47 -3.35
C THR A 40 8.47 -6.76 -2.80
N GLN A 41 8.35 -5.48 -2.46
CA GLN A 41 9.43 -4.70 -1.87
C GLN A 41 8.83 -3.65 -0.97
N LYS A 42 9.55 -3.27 0.05
CA LYS A 42 9.15 -2.15 0.88
C LYS A 42 10.40 -1.49 1.45
N ASP A 43 10.27 -0.22 1.82
CA ASP A 43 11.38 0.50 2.43
C ASP A 43 10.97 1.07 3.77
N ASP A 44 11.89 1.75 4.44
CA ASP A 44 11.64 2.25 5.78
C ASP A 44 10.78 3.51 5.78
N ALA A 45 10.58 4.13 4.64
CA ALA A 45 9.79 5.36 4.55
C ALA A 45 8.30 5.08 4.33
N GLY A 46 7.92 3.81 4.20
CA GLY A 46 6.52 3.47 3.98
C GLY A 46 6.16 3.34 2.51
N ASN A 47 7.14 3.35 1.64
CA ASN A 47 6.89 3.12 0.21
C ASN A 47 7.05 1.63 -0.07
N PHE A 48 6.28 1.12 -1.01
CA PHE A 48 6.37 -0.29 -1.34
C PHE A 48 5.91 -0.54 -2.77
N ALA A 49 6.21 -1.72 -3.26
CA ALA A 49 5.79 -2.15 -4.58
C ALA A 49 4.80 -3.30 -4.41
N LEU A 50 3.75 -3.28 -5.20
CA LEU A 50 2.75 -4.33 -5.23
C LEU A 50 2.77 -5.03 -6.58
N LYS A 51 2.72 -6.34 -6.54
CA LYS A 51 2.50 -7.11 -7.76
C LYS A 51 1.00 -7.34 -7.90
N SER A 52 0.41 -6.69 -8.88
CA SER A 52 -1.02 -6.80 -9.14
C SER A 52 -1.23 -7.48 -10.49
N GLU A 53 -2.49 -7.63 -10.85
CA GLU A 53 -2.82 -8.20 -12.16
C GLU A 53 -2.35 -7.32 -13.31
N GLN A 54 -2.20 -6.03 -13.07
CA GLN A 54 -1.72 -5.11 -14.07
C GLN A 54 -0.20 -4.96 -14.06
N GLY A 55 0.50 -5.72 -13.22
CA GLY A 55 1.95 -5.64 -13.11
C GLY A 55 2.39 -5.03 -11.79
N ILE A 56 3.62 -4.57 -11.75
CA ILE A 56 4.19 -4.00 -10.53
C ILE A 56 3.78 -2.54 -10.41
N ILE A 57 3.23 -2.19 -9.26
CA ILE A 57 2.76 -0.83 -8.99
C ILE A 57 3.56 -0.29 -7.82
N GLN A 58 4.16 0.88 -8.01
CA GLN A 58 4.87 1.57 -6.92
C GLN A 58 3.87 2.40 -6.13
N VAL A 59 3.89 2.23 -4.81
CA VAL A 59 2.96 2.92 -3.93
C VAL A 59 3.75 3.71 -2.90
N ARG A 60 3.41 4.97 -2.74
CA ARG A 60 4.05 5.84 -1.75
C ARG A 60 3.10 6.05 -0.59
N ALA A 61 3.66 6.05 0.62
CA ALA A 61 2.86 6.23 1.82
C ALA A 61 1.98 7.47 1.73
N ALA A 62 2.51 8.55 1.16
CA ALA A 62 1.78 9.81 1.07
C ALA A 62 0.54 9.71 0.18
N ASP A 63 0.48 8.71 -0.70
CA ASP A 63 -0.65 8.56 -1.61
C ASP A 63 -1.73 7.63 -1.08
N ILE A 64 -1.51 7.02 0.08
CA ILE A 64 -2.42 6.00 0.60
C ILE A 64 -3.50 6.66 1.44
N LEU A 65 -4.76 6.37 1.11
CA LEU A 65 -5.87 6.76 1.95
C LEU A 65 -6.13 5.71 3.02
N SER A 66 -6.11 4.43 2.64
CA SER A 66 -6.24 3.35 3.60
C SER A 66 -5.60 2.09 3.05
N ILE A 67 -5.28 1.16 3.93
CA ILE A 67 -4.67 -0.11 3.54
C ILE A 67 -5.21 -1.21 4.45
N SER A 68 -5.51 -2.36 3.86
CA SER A 68 -5.99 -3.51 4.59
C SER A 68 -5.20 -4.74 4.19
N LYS A 69 -4.83 -5.55 5.16
CA LYS A 69 -4.18 -6.82 4.87
C LYS A 69 -5.25 -7.85 4.51
N LEU A 70 -5.07 -8.48 3.38
CA LEU A 70 -5.95 -9.56 2.95
C LEU A 70 -5.28 -10.87 3.38
N SER A 71 -5.84 -11.52 4.31
CA SER A 71 -5.24 -12.65 4.85
C SER A 71 -5.09 -13.71 3.90
N ARG A 72 -4.19 -14.32 4.00
CA ARG A 72 -3.85 -15.27 3.44
C ARG A 72 -4.29 -16.04 3.43
#